data_f26284165e219a7e67568b52ca18c763
#
_entry.id   f26284165e219a7e67568b52ca18c763
#
_cell.length_a   1.000
_cell.length_b   1.000
_cell.length_c   1.000
_cell.angle_alpha   90.00
_cell.angle_beta   90.00
_cell.angle_gamma   90.00
#
_symmetry.space_group_name_H-M   'P 1'
#
loop_
_entity.id
_entity.type
_entity.pdbx_description
1 polymer ?
#
loop_
_entity_poly.entity_id
_entity_poly.type
_entity_poly.pdbx_seq_one_letter_code
_entity_poly.pdbx_strand_id
1 'polypeptide(L)'
;LIRQWIVACALGVTVLVALVVWRLSDHDLDWRQSERFNFTSGGASISGTLWLPERAAHAAVVLVHGDGPQDRVSGGGYAPLINVFLDQGIAVASWDKPGVGASGGNWLHQSMADRASETSAALSLLNQRFDDMALGAVGFSQAGWVLPQLTRRDADFLVMVGPAVSWQDQGDYYTRVRLAQDGLDPEMIQDIIVAQTIADDHAFGSEAQVENAPTGMSVDRWHFIRENRDADARLDLAQLDLPLLAMWGADDLNVDAENDAALYRKSLEAGGVHNKIILWPAATHGLLKSAAYNWQLTEDWSPFAIARFLAEGRFAFAPGALDEITGWIKERNQI
;
A
#
# COMPACT_ATOMS: atom_id res chain seq x y z
N LEU A 1 35.01 -16.26 40.07
CA LEU A 1 33.89 -16.95 39.39
C LEU A 1 32.62 -16.05 39.41
N ILE A 2 32.04 -15.71 40.56
CA ILE A 2 30.81 -14.91 40.68
C ILE A 2 30.90 -13.56 39.96
N ARG A 3 32.03 -12.83 40.11
CA ARG A 3 32.28 -11.54 39.47
C ARG A 3 32.35 -11.67 37.92
N GLN A 4 32.87 -12.76 37.41
CA GLN A 4 32.93 -13.04 35.98
C GLN A 4 31.53 -13.35 35.40
N TRP A 5 30.70 -14.06 36.16
CA TRP A 5 29.30 -14.33 35.77
C TRP A 5 28.47 -13.04 35.78
N ILE A 6 28.64 -12.14 36.75
CA ILE A 6 27.94 -10.85 36.79
C ILE A 6 28.32 -10.00 35.58
N VAL A 7 29.62 -9.94 35.23
CA VAL A 7 30.09 -9.20 34.06
C VAL A 7 29.55 -9.79 32.76
N ALA A 8 29.54 -11.11 32.64
CA ALA A 8 28.97 -11.79 31.46
C ALA A 8 27.47 -11.54 31.32
N CYS A 9 26.71 -11.62 32.41
CA CYS A 9 25.27 -11.30 32.41
C CYS A 9 25.01 -9.83 32.06
N ALA A 10 25.77 -8.89 32.60
CA ALA A 10 25.65 -7.47 32.30
C ALA A 10 25.94 -7.20 30.81
N LEU A 11 27.00 -7.79 30.25
CA LEU A 11 27.30 -7.71 28.81
C LEU A 11 26.18 -8.29 27.96
N GLY A 12 25.64 -9.46 28.34
CA GLY A 12 24.51 -10.08 27.63
C GLY A 12 23.27 -9.20 27.61
N VAL A 13 22.92 -8.58 28.74
CA VAL A 13 21.80 -7.64 28.84
C VAL A 13 22.05 -6.38 27.99
N THR A 14 23.26 -5.83 28.02
CA THR A 14 23.60 -4.65 27.21
C THR A 14 23.49 -4.93 25.71
N VAL A 15 23.98 -6.08 25.26
CA VAL A 15 23.86 -6.50 23.84
C VAL A 15 22.39 -6.70 23.46
N LEU A 16 21.59 -7.34 24.33
CA LEU A 16 20.17 -7.53 24.08
C LEU A 16 19.41 -6.19 23.97
N VAL A 17 19.67 -5.27 24.89
CA VAL A 17 19.09 -3.93 24.86
C VAL A 17 19.49 -3.19 23.58
N ALA A 18 20.77 -3.23 23.22
CA ALA A 18 21.25 -2.61 21.98
C ALA A 18 20.59 -3.19 20.73
N LEU A 19 20.39 -4.50 20.69
CA LEU A 19 19.66 -5.18 19.60
C LEU A 19 18.19 -4.75 19.54
N VAL A 20 17.51 -4.65 20.67
CA VAL A 20 16.11 -4.21 20.73
C VAL A 20 16.01 -2.75 20.26
N VAL A 21 16.86 -1.85 20.76
CA VAL A 21 16.88 -0.45 20.34
C VAL A 21 17.15 -0.33 18.84
N TRP A 22 18.12 -1.09 18.31
CA TRP A 22 18.41 -1.11 16.89
C TRP A 22 17.23 -1.62 16.06
N ARG A 23 16.48 -2.63 16.53
CA ARG A 23 15.29 -3.12 15.84
C ARG A 23 14.14 -2.12 15.86
N LEU A 24 13.93 -1.46 16.99
CA LEU A 24 12.89 -0.43 17.12
C LEU A 24 13.20 0.80 16.26
N SER A 25 14.46 1.08 15.94
CA SER A 25 14.84 2.20 15.09
C SER A 25 14.31 2.10 13.66
N ASP A 26 13.94 0.89 13.19
CA ASP A 26 13.27 0.73 11.90
C ASP A 26 11.87 1.37 11.85
N HIS A 27 11.24 1.61 13.01
CA HIS A 27 9.95 2.29 13.12
C HIS A 27 10.07 3.77 13.41
N ASP A 28 11.28 4.28 13.59
CA ASP A 28 11.56 5.67 13.92
C ASP A 28 12.06 6.40 12.66
N LEU A 29 11.35 7.44 12.26
CA LEU A 29 11.70 8.32 11.15
C LEU A 29 12.17 9.71 11.63
N ASP A 30 12.14 9.99 12.94
CA ASP A 30 12.44 11.32 13.48
C ASP A 30 13.92 11.71 13.33
N TRP A 31 14.80 10.70 13.29
CA TRP A 31 16.23 10.92 13.06
C TRP A 31 16.62 11.05 11.58
N ARG A 32 15.69 10.79 10.66
CA ARG A 32 15.90 10.95 9.21
C ARG A 32 15.77 12.42 8.81
N GLN A 33 16.61 12.84 7.88
CA GLN A 33 16.44 14.14 7.28
C GLN A 33 15.09 14.21 6.56
N SER A 34 14.30 15.25 6.83
CA SER A 34 12.99 15.40 6.23
C SER A 34 12.64 16.85 5.94
N GLU A 35 11.78 17.05 4.96
CA GLU A 35 11.25 18.34 4.53
C GLU A 35 9.72 18.28 4.50
N ARG A 36 9.05 19.44 4.62
CA ARG A 36 7.60 19.53 4.41
C ARG A 36 7.28 19.25 2.96
N PHE A 37 6.27 18.43 2.73
CA PHE A 37 5.78 18.06 1.41
C PHE A 37 4.28 18.39 1.33
N ASN A 38 3.97 19.68 1.20
CA ASN A 38 2.60 20.16 1.19
C ASN A 38 2.20 20.63 -0.22
N PHE A 39 1.00 20.26 -0.66
CA PHE A 39 0.46 20.62 -1.96
C PHE A 39 -1.06 20.80 -1.89
N THR A 40 -1.69 21.17 -3.00
CA THR A 40 -3.15 21.30 -3.10
C THR A 40 -3.68 20.29 -4.10
N SER A 41 -4.74 19.58 -3.73
CA SER A 41 -5.47 18.66 -4.62
C SER A 41 -6.97 18.77 -4.37
N GLY A 42 -7.79 18.83 -5.43
CA GLY A 42 -9.25 18.93 -5.31
C GLY A 42 -9.72 20.15 -4.47
N GLY A 43 -8.91 21.22 -4.39
CA GLY A 43 -9.17 22.37 -3.53
C GLY A 43 -8.83 22.19 -2.06
N ALA A 44 -8.38 21.00 -1.63
CA ALA A 44 -7.92 20.72 -0.28
C ALA A 44 -6.41 20.95 -0.12
N SER A 45 -5.99 21.46 1.03
CA SER A 45 -4.57 21.52 1.42
C SER A 45 -4.13 20.15 1.91
N ILE A 46 -3.17 19.55 1.25
CA ILE A 46 -2.62 18.23 1.58
C ILE A 46 -1.28 18.40 2.28
N SER A 47 -1.14 17.74 3.42
CA SER A 47 0.05 17.79 4.26
C SER A 47 0.82 16.48 4.17
N GLY A 48 2.10 16.55 3.84
CA GLY A 48 2.98 15.41 3.70
C GLY A 48 4.39 15.67 4.24
N THR A 49 5.22 14.68 4.08
CA THR A 49 6.64 14.70 4.43
C THR A 49 7.44 14.07 3.29
N LEU A 50 8.54 14.70 2.93
CA LEU A 50 9.59 14.15 2.08
C LEU A 50 10.76 13.76 2.98
N TRP A 51 11.08 12.47 3.06
CA TRP A 51 12.28 11.97 3.73
C TRP A 51 13.41 11.80 2.72
N LEU A 52 14.61 12.17 3.15
CA LEU A 52 15.80 12.19 2.32
C LEU A 52 16.82 11.15 2.82
N PRO A 53 17.48 10.43 1.92
CA PRO A 53 18.58 9.54 2.30
C PRO A 53 19.79 10.35 2.77
N GLU A 54 20.67 9.73 3.58
CA GLU A 54 21.91 10.37 4.07
C GLU A 54 22.88 10.73 2.92
N ARG A 55 22.84 9.97 1.83
CA ARG A 55 23.64 10.22 0.61
C ARG A 55 22.76 10.86 -0.43
N ALA A 56 23.37 11.35 -1.52
CA ALA A 56 22.62 11.86 -2.65
C ALA A 56 21.62 10.79 -3.13
N ALA A 57 20.35 11.18 -3.26
CA ALA A 57 19.34 10.29 -3.81
C ALA A 57 19.65 9.98 -5.28
N HIS A 58 19.34 8.77 -5.70
CA HIS A 58 19.41 8.37 -7.12
C HIS A 58 18.01 8.14 -7.73
N ALA A 59 16.98 8.04 -6.92
CA ALA A 59 15.59 7.97 -7.32
C ALA A 59 14.71 8.59 -6.22
N ALA A 60 13.50 8.97 -6.57
CA ALA A 60 12.51 9.39 -5.58
C ALA A 60 11.14 8.78 -5.88
N VAL A 61 10.39 8.49 -4.84
CA VAL A 61 9.05 7.90 -4.95
C VAL A 61 8.03 8.62 -4.08
N VAL A 62 6.78 8.61 -4.53
CA VAL A 62 5.63 8.91 -3.69
C VAL A 62 4.98 7.61 -3.22
N LEU A 63 4.51 7.55 -1.96
CA LEU A 63 3.71 6.42 -1.48
C LEU A 63 2.22 6.73 -1.64
N VAL A 64 1.48 5.84 -2.31
CA VAL A 64 0.04 5.97 -2.56
C VAL A 64 -0.72 4.92 -1.77
N HIS A 65 -1.52 5.39 -0.84
CA HIS A 65 -2.20 4.57 0.16
C HIS A 65 -3.23 3.59 -0.42
N GLY A 66 -3.48 2.51 0.31
CA GLY A 66 -4.62 1.61 0.13
C GLY A 66 -5.96 2.24 0.57
N ASP A 67 -6.94 1.42 0.95
CA ASP A 67 -8.22 1.90 1.48
C ASP A 67 -8.10 2.46 2.92
N GLY A 68 -9.14 3.17 3.36
CA GLY A 68 -9.25 3.70 4.71
C GLY A 68 -8.60 5.07 4.93
N PRO A 69 -8.80 5.65 6.14
CA PRO A 69 -8.26 6.94 6.55
C PRO A 69 -6.79 6.78 6.97
N GLN A 70 -5.86 6.88 6.04
CA GLN A 70 -4.44 6.64 6.28
C GLN A 70 -3.66 7.96 6.40
N ASP A 71 -2.84 8.05 7.44
CA ASP A 71 -1.82 9.08 7.57
C ASP A 71 -0.59 8.73 6.69
N ARG A 72 0.35 9.66 6.57
CA ARG A 72 1.56 9.55 5.72
C ARG A 72 2.46 8.35 6.02
N VAL A 73 2.31 7.71 7.16
CA VAL A 73 3.06 6.51 7.56
C VAL A 73 2.18 5.27 7.76
N SER A 74 0.88 5.38 7.42
CA SER A 74 -0.11 4.30 7.57
C SER A 74 -0.08 3.71 8.98
N GLY A 75 -0.27 4.58 10.01
CA GLY A 75 -0.21 4.16 11.41
C GLY A 75 1.15 3.58 11.84
N GLY A 76 2.22 3.92 11.15
CA GLY A 76 3.58 3.40 11.38
C GLY A 76 3.94 2.17 10.54
N GLY A 77 2.99 1.60 9.79
CA GLY A 77 3.23 0.42 8.94
C GLY A 77 4.25 0.65 7.83
N TYR A 78 4.35 1.88 7.32
CA TYR A 78 5.31 2.22 6.28
C TYR A 78 6.71 2.55 6.79
N ALA A 79 6.91 2.81 8.08
CA ALA A 79 8.19 3.27 8.59
C ALA A 79 9.37 2.32 8.27
N PRO A 80 9.26 0.98 8.42
CA PRO A 80 10.33 0.08 8.02
C PRO A 80 10.63 0.10 6.53
N LEU A 81 9.60 0.21 5.66
CA LEU A 81 9.76 0.33 4.21
C LEU A 81 10.46 1.63 3.84
N ILE A 82 10.02 2.76 4.40
CA ILE A 82 10.64 4.07 4.18
C ILE A 82 12.12 4.01 4.56
N ASN A 83 12.45 3.47 5.75
CA ASN A 83 13.82 3.32 6.20
C ASN A 83 14.68 2.50 5.23
N VAL A 84 14.14 1.39 4.67
CA VAL A 84 14.84 0.60 3.66
C VAL A 84 15.07 1.41 2.37
N PHE A 85 14.09 2.16 1.90
CA PHE A 85 14.23 3.00 0.71
C PHE A 85 15.32 4.06 0.91
N LEU A 86 15.31 4.75 2.05
CA LEU A 86 16.32 5.75 2.39
C LEU A 86 17.73 5.15 2.47
N ASP A 87 17.87 3.98 3.11
CA ASP A 87 19.15 3.26 3.19
C ASP A 87 19.68 2.85 1.80
N GLN A 88 18.76 2.61 0.85
CA GLN A 88 19.10 2.29 -0.54
C GLN A 88 19.28 3.54 -1.43
N GLY A 89 19.20 4.76 -0.87
CA GLY A 89 19.40 6.01 -1.62
C GLY A 89 18.17 6.46 -2.42
N ILE A 90 16.97 6.04 -2.03
CA ILE A 90 15.70 6.43 -2.63
C ILE A 90 15.03 7.44 -1.69
N ALA A 91 14.75 8.65 -2.16
CA ALA A 91 13.96 9.63 -1.42
C ALA A 91 12.48 9.22 -1.44
N VAL A 92 11.76 9.48 -0.34
CA VAL A 92 10.36 9.05 -0.18
C VAL A 92 9.48 10.20 0.24
N ALA A 93 8.44 10.49 -0.53
CA ALA A 93 7.39 11.41 -0.14
C ALA A 93 6.09 10.65 0.16
N SER A 94 5.39 11.06 1.20
CA SER A 94 4.07 10.56 1.53
C SER A 94 3.25 11.63 2.25
N TRP A 95 1.91 11.51 2.20
CA TRP A 95 1.00 12.51 2.76
C TRP A 95 -0.16 11.88 3.50
N ASP A 96 -0.76 12.65 4.38
CA ASP A 96 -2.01 12.28 5.03
C ASP A 96 -3.15 12.38 4.00
N LYS A 97 -3.99 11.36 3.87
CA LYS A 97 -5.18 11.44 3.00
C LYS A 97 -6.05 12.65 3.36
N PRO A 98 -6.86 13.18 2.42
CA PRO A 98 -7.78 14.27 2.73
C PRO A 98 -8.62 14.01 3.98
N GLY A 99 -8.61 14.96 4.93
CA GLY A 99 -9.31 14.85 6.22
C GLY A 99 -8.63 13.96 7.27
N VAL A 100 -7.42 13.48 6.99
CA VAL A 100 -6.61 12.72 7.96
C VAL A 100 -5.44 13.57 8.42
N GLY A 101 -5.02 13.41 9.66
CA GLY A 101 -3.85 14.08 10.22
C GLY A 101 -3.92 15.60 10.06
N ALA A 102 -2.99 16.17 9.28
CA ALA A 102 -2.91 17.60 9.02
C ALA A 102 -3.49 18.02 7.65
N SER A 103 -4.01 17.10 6.86
CA SER A 103 -4.65 17.38 5.58
C SER A 103 -6.09 17.86 5.75
N GLY A 104 -6.48 18.85 4.94
CA GLY A 104 -7.88 19.27 4.81
C GLY A 104 -8.68 18.35 3.91
N GLY A 105 -9.99 18.59 3.78
CA GLY A 105 -10.86 17.80 2.92
C GLY A 105 -11.47 16.56 3.57
N ASN A 106 -11.87 15.60 2.73
CA ASN A 106 -12.44 14.31 3.16
C ASN A 106 -12.13 13.26 2.08
N TRP A 107 -11.38 12.22 2.42
CA TRP A 107 -11.01 11.15 1.50
C TRP A 107 -12.21 10.35 0.96
N LEU A 108 -13.33 10.33 1.68
CA LEU A 108 -14.58 9.71 1.23
C LEU A 108 -15.27 10.48 0.09
N HIS A 109 -14.80 11.68 -0.23
CA HIS A 109 -15.30 12.47 -1.38
C HIS A 109 -14.46 12.28 -2.65
N GLN A 110 -13.44 11.40 -2.64
CA GLN A 110 -12.57 11.16 -3.77
C GLN A 110 -13.04 9.96 -4.61
N SER A 111 -13.10 10.13 -5.91
CA SER A 111 -13.05 9.04 -6.86
C SER A 111 -11.62 8.50 -7.01
N MET A 112 -11.44 7.35 -7.68
CA MET A 112 -10.09 6.85 -8.02
C MET A 112 -9.38 7.80 -8.99
N ALA A 113 -10.10 8.52 -9.86
CA ALA A 113 -9.55 9.54 -10.73
C ALA A 113 -9.08 10.80 -9.95
N ASP A 114 -9.81 11.22 -8.91
CA ASP A 114 -9.35 12.30 -8.03
C ASP A 114 -8.05 11.92 -7.31
N ARG A 115 -7.93 10.66 -6.87
CA ARG A 115 -6.72 10.13 -6.25
C ARG A 115 -5.55 10.04 -7.24
N ALA A 116 -5.82 9.70 -8.51
CA ALA A 116 -4.79 9.74 -9.56
C ALA A 116 -4.31 11.18 -9.80
N SER A 117 -5.24 12.15 -9.84
CA SER A 117 -4.92 13.57 -9.95
C SER A 117 -4.13 14.09 -8.75
N GLU A 118 -4.46 13.64 -7.53
CA GLU A 118 -3.71 13.93 -6.30
C GLU A 118 -2.29 13.38 -6.37
N THR A 119 -2.13 12.14 -6.86
CA THR A 119 -0.82 11.49 -7.04
C THR A 119 0.02 12.22 -8.09
N SER A 120 -0.58 12.64 -9.22
CA SER A 120 0.09 13.44 -10.25
C SER A 120 0.57 14.79 -9.69
N ALA A 121 -0.24 15.47 -8.86
CA ALA A 121 0.16 16.71 -8.20
C ALA A 121 1.34 16.50 -7.24
N ALA A 122 1.35 15.41 -6.48
CA ALA A 122 2.46 15.05 -5.61
C ALA A 122 3.74 14.76 -6.40
N LEU A 123 3.65 13.99 -7.49
CA LEU A 123 4.78 13.70 -8.39
C LEU A 123 5.32 14.98 -9.05
N SER A 124 4.44 15.88 -9.47
CA SER A 124 4.83 17.19 -10.01
C SER A 124 5.62 18.03 -9.02
N LEU A 125 5.22 18.03 -7.74
CA LEU A 125 6.00 18.70 -6.68
C LEU A 125 7.34 18.02 -6.45
N LEU A 126 7.38 16.68 -6.48
CA LEU A 126 8.61 15.92 -6.35
C LEU A 126 9.57 16.20 -7.51
N ASN A 127 9.06 16.31 -8.74
CA ASN A 127 9.81 16.66 -9.94
C ASN A 127 10.45 18.06 -9.86
N GLN A 128 9.76 19.03 -9.26
CA GLN A 128 10.32 20.37 -9.01
C GLN A 128 11.49 20.34 -8.01
N ARG A 129 11.55 19.33 -7.15
CA ARG A 129 12.60 19.15 -6.15
C ARG A 129 13.80 18.37 -6.69
N PHE A 130 13.61 17.53 -7.69
CA PHE A 130 14.60 16.60 -8.23
C PHE A 130 14.54 16.60 -9.78
N ASP A 131 15.35 17.47 -10.41
CA ASP A 131 15.27 17.71 -11.85
C ASP A 131 15.81 16.58 -12.75
N ASP A 132 16.76 15.74 -12.26
CA ASP A 132 17.52 14.79 -13.09
C ASP A 132 17.55 13.37 -12.47
N MET A 133 16.47 12.91 -11.85
CA MET A 133 16.42 11.53 -11.34
C MET A 133 15.10 10.84 -11.66
N ALA A 134 15.12 9.52 -11.68
CA ALA A 134 13.92 8.72 -11.90
C ALA A 134 12.91 8.93 -10.78
N LEU A 135 11.68 9.29 -11.15
CA LEU A 135 10.56 9.53 -10.24
C LEU A 135 9.49 8.48 -10.44
N GLY A 136 9.00 7.90 -9.34
CA GLY A 136 7.96 6.89 -9.42
C GLY A 136 6.91 6.97 -8.33
N ALA A 137 5.90 6.12 -8.46
CA ALA A 137 4.89 5.91 -7.42
C ALA A 137 4.92 4.46 -6.93
N VAL A 138 4.84 4.29 -5.62
CA VAL A 138 4.68 2.99 -4.95
C VAL A 138 3.31 2.96 -4.31
N GLY A 139 2.42 2.11 -4.82
CA GLY A 139 1.03 2.04 -4.38
C GLY A 139 0.68 0.72 -3.71
N PHE A 140 -0.31 0.77 -2.82
CA PHE A 140 -0.75 -0.38 -2.04
C PHE A 140 -2.24 -0.62 -2.27
N SER A 141 -2.63 -1.91 -2.47
CA SER A 141 -4.03 -2.33 -2.46
C SER A 141 -4.90 -1.49 -3.41
N GLN A 142 -5.79 -0.66 -2.87
CA GLN A 142 -6.69 0.26 -3.61
C GLN A 142 -5.95 1.18 -4.60
N ALA A 143 -4.65 1.43 -4.42
CA ALA A 143 -3.84 2.16 -5.38
C ALA A 143 -3.74 1.44 -6.75
N GLY A 144 -4.14 0.18 -6.83
CA GLY A 144 -4.30 -0.57 -8.07
C GLY A 144 -5.31 0.02 -9.04
N TRP A 145 -6.27 0.82 -8.56
CA TRP A 145 -7.22 1.58 -9.39
C TRP A 145 -6.79 3.03 -9.62
N VAL A 146 -5.70 3.46 -9.03
CA VAL A 146 -5.18 4.84 -9.07
C VAL A 146 -3.98 4.93 -10.00
N LEU A 147 -2.95 4.12 -9.75
CA LEU A 147 -1.67 4.23 -10.45
C LEU A 147 -1.73 3.89 -11.95
N PRO A 148 -2.57 2.94 -12.44
CA PRO A 148 -2.69 2.69 -13.88
C PRO A 148 -3.22 3.88 -14.69
N GLN A 149 -3.84 4.88 -14.05
CA GLN A 149 -4.31 6.12 -14.69
C GLN A 149 -3.19 7.14 -14.91
N LEU A 150 -2.00 6.93 -14.35
CA LEU A 150 -0.84 7.80 -14.53
C LEU A 150 -0.17 7.55 -15.89
N THR A 151 0.51 8.56 -16.39
CA THR A 151 1.21 8.55 -17.69
C THR A 151 2.69 8.86 -17.52
N ARG A 152 3.46 8.73 -18.61
CA ARG A 152 4.88 9.15 -18.66
C ARG A 152 5.12 10.63 -18.38
N ARG A 153 4.07 11.45 -18.34
CA ARG A 153 4.18 12.85 -17.92
C ARG A 153 4.21 12.99 -16.41
N ASP A 154 3.66 12.00 -15.71
CA ASP A 154 3.53 12.00 -14.26
C ASP A 154 4.71 11.30 -13.57
N ALA A 155 5.15 10.16 -14.13
CA ALA A 155 6.17 9.31 -13.52
C ALA A 155 7.03 8.60 -14.58
N ASP A 156 8.17 8.04 -14.16
CA ASP A 156 9.04 7.21 -14.98
C ASP A 156 8.77 5.72 -14.77
N PHE A 157 8.21 5.34 -13.61
CA PHE A 157 7.89 3.95 -13.26
C PHE A 157 6.84 3.85 -12.17
N LEU A 158 6.23 2.66 -12.07
CA LEU A 158 5.26 2.32 -11.02
C LEU A 158 5.67 1.05 -10.29
N VAL A 159 5.39 1.00 -8.99
CA VAL A 159 5.45 -0.21 -8.16
C VAL A 159 4.11 -0.39 -7.47
N MET A 160 3.53 -1.57 -7.53
CA MET A 160 2.26 -1.88 -6.87
C MET A 160 2.40 -3.11 -5.99
N VAL A 161 1.89 -3.01 -4.77
CA VAL A 161 1.87 -4.09 -3.78
C VAL A 161 0.42 -4.47 -3.49
N GLY A 162 0.05 -5.71 -3.77
CA GLY A 162 -1.29 -6.26 -3.57
C GLY A 162 -2.40 -5.50 -4.32
N PRO A 163 -2.21 -5.04 -5.58
CA PRO A 163 -3.26 -4.30 -6.28
C PRO A 163 -4.41 -5.22 -6.67
N ALA A 164 -5.65 -4.76 -6.51
CA ALA A 164 -6.82 -5.42 -7.07
C ALA A 164 -7.10 -4.90 -8.49
N VAL A 165 -7.74 -5.72 -9.34
CA VAL A 165 -8.17 -5.35 -10.69
C VAL A 165 -9.58 -4.78 -10.68
N SER A 166 -10.54 -5.50 -10.10
CA SER A 166 -11.96 -5.14 -10.05
C SER A 166 -12.38 -4.96 -8.60
N TRP A 167 -13.09 -3.88 -8.30
CA TRP A 167 -13.65 -3.62 -6.96
C TRP A 167 -14.61 -4.73 -6.54
N GLN A 168 -15.51 -5.15 -7.44
CA GLN A 168 -16.52 -6.16 -7.13
C GLN A 168 -15.88 -7.53 -6.92
N ASP A 169 -14.99 -7.97 -7.82
CA ASP A 169 -14.28 -9.24 -7.69
C ASP A 169 -13.43 -9.30 -6.40
N GLN A 170 -12.82 -8.19 -6.04
CA GLN A 170 -12.06 -8.07 -4.79
C GLN A 170 -12.97 -8.18 -3.56
N GLY A 171 -14.14 -7.54 -3.58
CA GLY A 171 -15.13 -7.64 -2.50
C GLY A 171 -15.64 -9.06 -2.30
N ASP A 172 -15.93 -9.76 -3.39
CA ASP A 172 -16.37 -11.16 -3.37
C ASP A 172 -15.27 -12.09 -2.82
N TYR A 173 -14.03 -11.90 -3.26
CA TYR A 173 -12.89 -12.66 -2.74
C TYR A 173 -12.71 -12.42 -1.24
N TYR A 174 -12.68 -11.16 -0.81
CA TYR A 174 -12.54 -10.78 0.59
C TYR A 174 -13.61 -11.41 1.46
N THR A 175 -14.88 -11.35 1.03
CA THR A 175 -16.01 -11.95 1.73
C THR A 175 -15.88 -13.47 1.79
N ARG A 176 -15.52 -14.10 0.67
CA ARG A 176 -15.31 -15.56 0.59
C ARG A 176 -14.26 -16.04 1.59
N VAL A 177 -13.11 -15.38 1.61
CA VAL A 177 -12.00 -15.74 2.53
C VAL A 177 -12.44 -15.59 3.98
N ARG A 178 -13.11 -14.49 4.33
CA ARG A 178 -13.59 -14.23 5.69
C ARG A 178 -14.57 -15.30 6.16
N LEU A 179 -15.60 -15.59 5.37
CA LEU A 179 -16.61 -16.59 5.69
C LEU A 179 -16.03 -18.01 5.78
N ALA A 180 -15.04 -18.32 4.93
CA ALA A 180 -14.32 -19.59 5.02
C ALA A 180 -13.50 -19.72 6.31
N GLN A 181 -12.89 -18.64 6.79
CA GLN A 181 -12.21 -18.59 8.07
C GLN A 181 -13.19 -18.75 9.26
N ASP A 182 -14.41 -18.29 9.11
CA ASP A 182 -15.50 -18.49 10.07
C ASP A 182 -16.09 -19.92 10.02
N GLY A 183 -15.62 -20.76 9.10
CA GLY A 183 -15.96 -22.18 9.01
C GLY A 183 -17.21 -22.50 8.23
N LEU A 184 -17.72 -21.57 7.41
CA LEU A 184 -18.86 -21.82 6.53
C LEU A 184 -18.44 -22.73 5.36
N ASP A 185 -19.38 -23.53 4.87
CA ASP A 185 -19.13 -24.36 3.69
C ASP A 185 -19.20 -23.54 2.38
N PRO A 186 -18.54 -24.01 1.31
CA PRO A 186 -18.43 -23.25 0.05
C PRO A 186 -19.76 -22.92 -0.64
N GLU A 187 -20.77 -23.78 -0.52
CA GLU A 187 -22.10 -23.56 -1.13
C GLU A 187 -22.83 -22.43 -0.41
N MET A 188 -22.81 -22.44 0.93
CA MET A 188 -23.38 -21.38 1.76
C MET A 188 -22.65 -20.04 1.51
N ILE A 189 -21.33 -20.05 1.40
CA ILE A 189 -20.55 -18.85 1.06
C ILE A 189 -20.99 -18.26 -0.27
N GLN A 190 -21.16 -19.12 -1.29
CA GLN A 190 -21.58 -18.65 -2.62
C GLN A 190 -22.98 -18.03 -2.57
N ASP A 191 -23.91 -18.64 -1.85
CA ASP A 191 -25.27 -18.10 -1.69
C ASP A 191 -25.25 -16.72 -0.98
N ILE A 192 -24.42 -16.55 0.02
CA ILE A 192 -24.24 -15.27 0.74
C ILE A 192 -23.66 -14.21 -0.22
N ILE A 193 -22.64 -14.54 -1.02
CA ILE A 193 -22.05 -13.60 -1.98
C ILE A 193 -23.09 -13.15 -3.01
N VAL A 194 -23.86 -14.09 -3.58
CA VAL A 194 -24.94 -13.74 -4.53
C VAL A 194 -25.98 -12.82 -3.88
N ALA A 195 -26.40 -13.12 -2.67
CA ALA A 195 -27.34 -12.28 -1.94
C ALA A 195 -26.78 -10.89 -1.64
N GLN A 196 -25.49 -10.81 -1.29
CA GLN A 196 -24.81 -9.55 -1.05
C GLN A 196 -24.69 -8.72 -2.34
N THR A 197 -24.33 -9.31 -3.47
CA THR A 197 -24.27 -8.62 -4.77
C THR A 197 -25.61 -7.98 -5.13
N ILE A 198 -26.72 -8.71 -4.94
CA ILE A 198 -28.08 -8.18 -5.16
C ILE A 198 -28.39 -7.01 -4.22
N ALA A 199 -28.03 -7.14 -2.95
CA ALA A 199 -28.24 -6.10 -1.96
C ALA A 199 -27.40 -4.83 -2.25
N ASP A 200 -26.15 -5.02 -2.69
CA ASP A 200 -25.23 -3.94 -3.06
C ASP A 200 -25.72 -3.22 -4.33
N ASP A 201 -26.26 -3.93 -5.32
CA ASP A 201 -26.89 -3.32 -6.49
C ASP A 201 -28.10 -2.47 -6.13
N HIS A 202 -28.91 -2.92 -5.17
CA HIS A 202 -30.03 -2.12 -4.66
C HIS A 202 -29.54 -0.90 -3.84
N ALA A 203 -28.47 -1.06 -3.05
CA ALA A 203 -27.98 -0.01 -2.17
C ALA A 203 -27.13 1.05 -2.88
N PHE A 204 -26.38 0.67 -3.95
CA PHE A 204 -25.34 1.50 -4.57
C PHE A 204 -25.43 1.56 -6.09
N GLY A 205 -26.36 0.85 -6.74
CA GLY A 205 -26.51 0.87 -8.21
C GLY A 205 -26.88 2.24 -8.75
N SER A 206 -26.97 2.38 -10.08
CA SER A 206 -27.18 3.67 -10.76
C SER A 206 -28.44 4.41 -10.30
N GLU A 207 -29.52 3.68 -9.98
CA GLU A 207 -30.80 4.22 -9.52
C GLU A 207 -30.88 4.38 -7.99
N ALA A 208 -29.86 3.93 -7.24
CA ALA A 208 -29.88 3.97 -5.78
C ALA A 208 -29.82 5.41 -5.26
N GLN A 209 -30.57 5.65 -4.18
CA GLN A 209 -30.59 6.91 -3.45
C GLN A 209 -29.97 6.68 -2.06
N VAL A 210 -29.55 7.75 -1.40
CA VAL A 210 -28.91 7.66 -0.08
C VAL A 210 -29.80 6.97 0.98
N GLU A 211 -31.12 7.01 0.79
CA GLU A 211 -32.12 6.31 1.63
C GLU A 211 -32.01 4.77 1.50
N ASN A 212 -31.38 4.27 0.44
CA ASN A 212 -31.08 2.84 0.25
C ASN A 212 -29.84 2.40 1.02
N ALA A 213 -29.09 3.34 1.64
CA ALA A 213 -27.84 3.02 2.35
C ALA A 213 -28.07 1.99 3.45
N PRO A 214 -27.17 1.02 3.63
CA PRO A 214 -27.23 0.08 4.74
C PRO A 214 -27.30 0.79 6.08
N THR A 215 -28.06 0.21 7.02
CA THR A 215 -28.23 0.78 8.37
C THR A 215 -26.89 1.02 9.05
N GLY A 216 -26.68 2.25 9.53
CA GLY A 216 -25.46 2.65 10.23
C GLY A 216 -24.32 3.13 9.31
N MET A 217 -24.49 3.08 8.00
CA MET A 217 -23.53 3.65 7.06
C MET A 217 -23.66 5.17 7.03
N SER A 218 -22.52 5.88 7.04
CA SER A 218 -22.54 7.34 6.84
C SER A 218 -22.85 7.70 5.39
N VAL A 219 -23.42 8.88 5.18
CA VAL A 219 -23.72 9.43 3.84
C VAL A 219 -22.45 9.52 2.99
N ASP A 220 -21.35 9.97 3.57
CA ASP A 220 -20.05 10.08 2.86
C ASP A 220 -19.53 8.71 2.42
N ARG A 221 -19.64 7.66 3.29
CA ARG A 221 -19.23 6.30 2.93
C ARG A 221 -20.11 5.74 1.82
N TRP A 222 -21.41 6.01 1.85
CA TRP A 222 -22.33 5.60 0.80
C TRP A 222 -21.95 6.24 -0.56
N HIS A 223 -21.68 7.56 -0.57
CA HIS A 223 -21.22 8.24 -1.77
C HIS A 223 -19.90 7.68 -2.29
N PHE A 224 -18.95 7.42 -1.40
CA PHE A 224 -17.66 6.85 -1.76
C PHE A 224 -17.81 5.48 -2.45
N ILE A 225 -18.64 4.60 -1.88
CA ILE A 225 -18.86 3.27 -2.46
C ILE A 225 -19.55 3.40 -3.82
N ARG A 226 -20.61 4.19 -3.89
CA ARG A 226 -21.38 4.39 -5.13
C ARG A 226 -20.51 4.95 -6.27
N GLU A 227 -19.61 5.88 -5.96
CA GLU A 227 -18.70 6.48 -6.93
C GLU A 227 -17.63 5.50 -7.43
N ASN A 228 -17.17 4.60 -6.56
CA ASN A 228 -15.99 3.80 -6.84
C ASN A 228 -16.27 2.31 -7.05
N ARG A 229 -17.47 1.79 -6.79
CA ARG A 229 -17.79 0.35 -6.86
C ARG A 229 -17.58 -0.30 -8.22
N ASP A 230 -17.56 0.49 -9.27
CA ASP A 230 -17.34 0.03 -10.64
C ASP A 230 -15.89 0.22 -11.10
N ALA A 231 -14.97 0.52 -10.16
CA ALA A 231 -13.55 0.65 -10.47
C ALA A 231 -12.98 -0.67 -10.99
N ASP A 232 -12.36 -0.59 -12.17
CA ASP A 232 -11.77 -1.71 -12.89
C ASP A 232 -10.52 -1.24 -13.64
N ALA A 233 -9.37 -1.77 -13.26
CA ALA A 233 -8.08 -1.35 -13.79
C ALA A 233 -7.76 -1.91 -15.19
N ARG A 234 -8.57 -2.84 -15.75
CA ARG A 234 -8.23 -3.55 -17.00
C ARG A 234 -7.99 -2.62 -18.18
N LEU A 235 -8.82 -1.58 -18.33
CA LEU A 235 -8.66 -0.62 -19.43
C LEU A 235 -7.46 0.28 -19.25
N ASP A 236 -7.22 0.76 -18.04
CA ASP A 236 -6.07 1.62 -17.72
C ASP A 236 -4.75 0.84 -17.85
N LEU A 237 -4.71 -0.41 -17.38
CA LEU A 237 -3.57 -1.31 -17.55
C LEU A 237 -3.27 -1.59 -19.03
N ALA A 238 -4.29 -1.76 -19.87
CA ALA A 238 -4.11 -1.99 -21.31
C ALA A 238 -3.53 -0.76 -22.04
N GLN A 239 -3.70 0.43 -21.48
CA GLN A 239 -3.19 1.69 -22.02
C GLN A 239 -1.92 2.17 -21.31
N LEU A 240 -1.47 1.47 -20.27
CA LEU A 240 -0.34 1.87 -19.45
C LEU A 240 0.96 1.86 -20.28
N ASP A 241 1.62 2.99 -20.37
CA ASP A 241 2.89 3.18 -21.07
C ASP A 241 4.10 3.30 -20.13
N LEU A 242 3.89 3.12 -18.82
CA LEU A 242 4.92 3.17 -17.79
C LEU A 242 5.46 1.78 -17.43
N PRO A 243 6.78 1.63 -17.18
CA PRO A 243 7.33 0.42 -16.58
C PRO A 243 6.67 0.13 -15.24
N LEU A 244 6.24 -1.11 -15.03
CA LEU A 244 5.50 -1.53 -13.85
C LEU A 244 6.12 -2.76 -13.19
N LEU A 245 6.36 -2.69 -11.88
CA LEU A 245 6.51 -3.84 -10.99
C LEU A 245 5.21 -4.01 -10.21
N ALA A 246 4.52 -5.14 -10.37
CA ALA A 246 3.37 -5.49 -9.53
C ALA A 246 3.65 -6.78 -8.76
N MET A 247 3.44 -6.75 -7.44
CA MET A 247 3.75 -7.83 -6.53
C MET A 247 2.56 -8.15 -5.63
N TRP A 248 2.27 -9.42 -5.47
CA TRP A 248 1.29 -9.94 -4.51
C TRP A 248 1.94 -10.94 -3.59
N GLY A 249 1.53 -11.01 -2.35
CA GLY A 249 1.80 -12.16 -1.51
C GLY A 249 1.00 -13.37 -1.98
N ALA A 250 1.62 -14.54 -2.08
CA ALA A 250 0.92 -15.76 -2.48
C ALA A 250 -0.14 -16.23 -1.45
N ASP A 251 -0.02 -15.76 -0.21
CA ASP A 251 -0.98 -16.06 0.87
C ASP A 251 -1.88 -14.85 1.18
N ASP A 252 -2.10 -13.96 0.19
CA ASP A 252 -2.94 -12.76 0.33
C ASP A 252 -4.39 -13.15 0.69
N LEU A 253 -4.94 -12.57 1.76
CA LEU A 253 -6.31 -12.81 2.22
C LEU A 253 -7.28 -11.70 1.77
N ASN A 254 -6.79 -10.64 1.13
CA ASN A 254 -7.54 -9.44 0.81
C ASN A 254 -7.86 -9.32 -0.68
N VAL A 255 -6.97 -9.81 -1.54
CA VAL A 255 -7.16 -9.85 -3.00
C VAL A 255 -6.82 -11.23 -3.54
N ASP A 256 -7.47 -11.64 -4.63
CA ASP A 256 -7.16 -12.90 -5.33
C ASP A 256 -5.86 -12.74 -6.13
N ALA A 257 -4.73 -12.96 -5.43
CA ALA A 257 -3.40 -12.73 -5.95
C ALA A 257 -3.12 -13.48 -7.27
N GLU A 258 -3.59 -14.73 -7.40
CA GLU A 258 -3.38 -15.53 -8.61
C GLU A 258 -4.18 -14.99 -9.78
N ASN A 259 -5.47 -14.70 -9.56
CA ASN A 259 -6.36 -14.18 -10.59
C ASN A 259 -5.93 -12.77 -11.01
N ASP A 260 -5.66 -11.87 -10.05
CA ASP A 260 -5.27 -10.50 -10.35
C ASP A 260 -3.92 -10.44 -11.07
N ALA A 261 -2.93 -11.24 -10.67
CA ALA A 261 -1.66 -11.34 -11.40
C ALA A 261 -1.84 -11.86 -12.83
N ALA A 262 -2.77 -12.80 -13.06
CA ALA A 262 -3.07 -13.29 -14.41
C ALA A 262 -3.74 -12.20 -15.26
N LEU A 263 -4.68 -11.43 -14.68
CA LEU A 263 -5.34 -10.31 -15.35
C LEU A 263 -4.34 -9.18 -15.68
N TYR A 264 -3.42 -8.85 -14.77
CA TYR A 264 -2.33 -7.89 -15.02
C TYR A 264 -1.47 -8.33 -16.22
N ARG A 265 -0.99 -9.59 -16.23
CA ARG A 265 -0.22 -10.12 -17.37
C ARG A 265 -0.98 -9.95 -18.67
N LYS A 266 -2.25 -10.38 -18.70
CA LYS A 266 -3.10 -10.30 -19.89
C LYS A 266 -3.34 -8.86 -20.35
N SER A 267 -3.62 -7.94 -19.44
CA SER A 267 -3.89 -6.53 -19.78
C SER A 267 -2.66 -5.81 -20.30
N LEU A 268 -1.47 -6.17 -19.82
CA LEU A 268 -0.18 -5.53 -20.17
C LEU A 268 0.50 -6.16 -21.41
N GLU A 269 -0.02 -7.25 -21.97
CA GLU A 269 0.60 -7.95 -23.11
C GLU A 269 0.81 -7.04 -24.35
N ALA A 270 -0.09 -6.09 -24.57
CA ALA A 270 -0.05 -5.21 -25.75
C ALA A 270 0.91 -3.99 -25.57
N GLY A 271 1.34 -3.69 -24.36
CA GLY A 271 1.95 -2.39 -24.01
C GLY A 271 3.42 -2.21 -24.42
N GLY A 272 4.15 -3.27 -24.77
CA GLY A 272 5.57 -3.17 -25.21
C GLY A 272 6.52 -2.58 -24.16
N VAL A 273 6.09 -2.37 -22.93
CA VAL A 273 6.84 -1.77 -21.83
C VAL A 273 7.41 -2.88 -20.94
N HIS A 274 8.53 -2.62 -20.29
CA HIS A 274 9.16 -3.60 -19.38
C HIS A 274 8.34 -3.70 -18.07
N ASN A 275 7.52 -4.74 -17.98
CA ASN A 275 6.68 -5.03 -16.82
C ASN A 275 7.14 -6.29 -16.11
N LYS A 276 7.07 -6.31 -14.78
CA LYS A 276 7.40 -7.46 -13.93
C LYS A 276 6.24 -7.78 -12.98
N ILE A 277 5.69 -8.99 -13.08
CA ILE A 277 4.53 -9.45 -12.33
C ILE A 277 4.95 -10.64 -11.47
N ILE A 278 4.88 -10.49 -10.14
CA ILE A 278 5.41 -11.46 -9.18
C ILE A 278 4.34 -11.87 -8.17
N LEU A 279 4.18 -13.18 -8.00
CA LEU A 279 3.57 -13.76 -6.81
C LEU A 279 4.68 -14.12 -5.83
N TRP A 280 4.72 -13.43 -4.68
CA TRP A 280 5.78 -13.61 -3.69
C TRP A 280 5.42 -14.71 -2.72
N PRO A 281 6.22 -15.77 -2.60
CA PRO A 281 5.88 -16.91 -1.76
C PRO A 281 5.89 -16.57 -0.28
N ALA A 282 5.03 -17.21 0.49
CA ALA A 282 4.91 -17.08 1.95
C ALA A 282 4.80 -15.61 2.41
N ALA A 283 4.04 -14.81 1.67
CA ALA A 283 3.81 -13.41 1.92
C ALA A 283 2.32 -13.07 1.99
N THR A 284 1.99 -12.10 2.84
CA THR A 284 0.64 -11.54 3.02
C THR A 284 0.34 -10.44 2.00
N HIS A 285 -0.85 -9.82 2.08
CA HIS A 285 -1.27 -8.65 1.31
C HIS A 285 -0.24 -7.51 1.29
N GLY A 286 0.37 -7.20 2.42
CA GLY A 286 1.43 -6.18 2.54
C GLY A 286 2.85 -6.72 2.39
N LEU A 287 3.04 -7.89 1.80
CA LEU A 287 4.33 -8.58 1.65
C LEU A 287 5.03 -8.92 2.98
N LEU A 288 4.29 -9.00 4.08
CA LEU A 288 4.82 -9.51 5.34
C LEU A 288 4.87 -11.05 5.33
N LYS A 289 5.69 -11.65 6.18
CA LYS A 289 5.75 -13.11 6.36
C LYS A 289 4.39 -13.67 6.76
N SER A 290 3.77 -14.48 5.91
CA SER A 290 2.43 -15.03 6.17
C SER A 290 2.34 -15.89 7.41
N ALA A 291 3.35 -16.68 7.73
CA ALA A 291 3.40 -17.49 8.95
C ALA A 291 3.29 -16.66 10.26
N ALA A 292 3.47 -15.34 10.20
CA ALA A 292 3.47 -14.48 11.38
C ALA A 292 2.44 -13.37 11.34
N TYR A 293 1.96 -12.97 10.14
CA TYR A 293 1.21 -11.73 9.94
C TYR A 293 0.01 -11.89 9.00
N ASN A 294 -0.54 -13.11 8.80
CA ASN A 294 -1.61 -13.33 7.85
C ASN A 294 -3.00 -13.16 8.48
N TRP A 295 -3.42 -11.92 8.64
CA TRP A 295 -4.78 -11.51 9.00
C TRP A 295 -5.33 -10.58 7.92
N GLN A 296 -6.64 -10.62 7.71
CA GLN A 296 -7.28 -9.69 6.75
C GLN A 296 -7.23 -8.25 7.24
N LEU A 297 -7.45 -8.01 8.52
CA LEU A 297 -7.49 -6.69 9.13
C LEU A 297 -6.35 -6.53 10.14
N THR A 298 -5.81 -5.32 10.21
CA THR A 298 -4.78 -4.98 11.23
C THR A 298 -5.36 -5.02 12.65
N GLU A 299 -6.67 -4.75 12.80
CA GLU A 299 -7.38 -4.83 14.06
C GLU A 299 -7.46 -6.24 14.63
N ASP A 300 -7.34 -7.26 13.76
CA ASP A 300 -7.33 -8.67 14.16
C ASP A 300 -5.96 -9.12 14.69
N TRP A 301 -4.92 -8.27 14.57
CA TRP A 301 -3.60 -8.61 15.07
C TRP A 301 -3.57 -8.75 16.57
N SER A 302 -3.05 -9.85 17.06
CA SER A 302 -2.83 -10.03 18.49
C SER A 302 -1.78 -9.03 19.00
N PRO A 303 -1.79 -8.66 20.30
CA PRO A 303 -0.72 -7.86 20.90
C PRO A 303 0.68 -8.46 20.69
N PHE A 304 0.76 -9.79 20.60
CA PHE A 304 2.00 -10.50 20.32
C PHE A 304 2.48 -10.26 18.88
N ALA A 305 1.57 -10.28 17.90
CA ALA A 305 1.91 -9.98 16.50
C ALA A 305 2.39 -8.54 16.34
N ILE A 306 1.73 -7.59 17.01
CA ILE A 306 2.15 -6.18 17.03
C ILE A 306 3.56 -6.05 17.66
N ALA A 307 3.78 -6.64 18.84
CA ALA A 307 5.09 -6.59 19.49
C ALA A 307 6.18 -7.25 18.64
N ARG A 308 5.85 -8.36 17.95
CA ARG A 308 6.75 -9.02 17.01
C ARG A 308 7.07 -8.15 15.81
N PHE A 309 6.08 -7.48 15.21
CA PHE A 309 6.28 -6.55 14.10
C PHE A 309 7.22 -5.42 14.49
N LEU A 310 7.00 -4.81 15.66
CA LEU A 310 7.89 -3.79 16.21
C LEU A 310 9.32 -4.32 16.44
N ALA A 311 9.47 -5.54 16.91
CA ALA A 311 10.78 -6.16 17.13
C ALA A 311 11.47 -6.62 15.83
N GLU A 312 10.72 -6.98 14.80
CA GLU A 312 11.28 -7.44 13.51
C GLU A 312 11.57 -6.29 12.55
N GLY A 313 10.82 -5.18 12.61
CA GLY A 313 11.00 -4.04 11.71
C GLY A 313 10.96 -4.46 10.24
N ARG A 314 11.96 -4.07 9.44
CA ARG A 314 12.10 -4.48 8.04
C ARG A 314 12.15 -6.01 7.82
N PHE A 315 12.56 -6.75 8.83
CA PHE A 315 12.60 -8.22 8.76
C PHE A 315 11.23 -8.89 8.98
N ALA A 316 10.18 -8.12 9.25
CA ALA A 316 8.80 -8.62 9.20
C ALA A 316 8.34 -8.91 7.76
N PHE A 317 8.92 -8.22 6.78
CA PHE A 317 8.64 -8.49 5.37
C PHE A 317 9.15 -9.87 4.93
N ALA A 318 8.52 -10.45 3.94
CA ALA A 318 8.96 -11.69 3.34
C ALA A 318 10.39 -11.55 2.78
N PRO A 319 11.26 -12.55 2.98
CA PRO A 319 12.67 -12.44 2.62
C PRO A 319 12.86 -12.04 1.14
N GLY A 320 13.63 -11.00 0.89
CA GLY A 320 13.94 -10.49 -0.45
C GLY A 320 12.88 -9.59 -1.09
N ALA A 321 11.67 -9.48 -0.53
CA ALA A 321 10.60 -8.67 -1.13
C ALA A 321 10.97 -7.18 -1.23
N LEU A 322 11.56 -6.61 -0.18
CA LEU A 322 12.03 -5.22 -0.20
C LEU A 322 13.25 -5.03 -1.11
N ASP A 323 14.14 -6.03 -1.20
CA ASP A 323 15.28 -6.00 -2.11
C ASP A 323 14.83 -6.02 -3.58
N GLU A 324 13.77 -6.77 -3.90
CA GLU A 324 13.18 -6.79 -5.23
C GLU A 324 12.64 -5.41 -5.62
N ILE A 325 11.88 -4.75 -4.73
CA ILE A 325 11.33 -3.41 -4.96
C ILE A 325 12.47 -2.39 -5.15
N THR A 326 13.42 -2.37 -4.24
CA THR A 326 14.51 -1.39 -4.30
C THR A 326 15.47 -1.65 -5.47
N GLY A 327 15.69 -2.90 -5.83
CA GLY A 327 16.45 -3.32 -7.01
C GLY A 327 15.78 -2.85 -8.31
N TRP A 328 14.47 -3.08 -8.43
CA TRP A 328 13.67 -2.60 -9.55
C TRP A 328 13.76 -1.08 -9.73
N ILE A 329 13.59 -0.32 -8.65
CA ILE A 329 13.69 1.14 -8.69
C ILE A 329 15.09 1.60 -9.14
N LYS A 330 16.13 0.93 -8.65
CA LYS A 330 17.53 1.24 -9.00
C LYS A 330 17.83 1.07 -10.49
N GLU A 331 17.25 0.06 -11.10
CA GLU A 331 17.42 -0.20 -12.55
C GLU A 331 16.81 0.91 -13.42
N ARG A 332 15.79 1.62 -12.94
CA ARG A 332 15.12 2.71 -13.67
C ARG A 332 15.97 3.97 -13.76
N ASN A 333 16.89 4.18 -12.84
CA ASN A 333 17.81 5.33 -12.87
C ASN A 333 18.98 5.16 -13.88
N GLN A 334 19.10 4.00 -14.52
CA GLN A 334 20.22 3.72 -15.47
C GLN A 334 19.80 3.90 -16.94
N ILE A 335 18.55 4.29 -17.19
CA ILE A 335 17.98 4.52 -18.51
C ILE A 335 17.84 6.02 -18.75
#